data_d74d07af5eb232a46399333fc92a8eb7
#
_entry.id   d74d07af5eb232a46399333fc92a8eb7
#
_cell.length_a   1.000
_cell.length_b   1.000
_cell.length_c   1.000
_cell.angle_alpha   90.00
_cell.angle_beta   90.00
_cell.angle_gamma   90.00
#
_symmetry.space_group_name_H-M   'P 1'
#
loop_
_entity.id
_entity.type
_entity.pdbx_description
1 polymer ?
#
loop_
_entity_poly.entity_id
_entity_poly.type
_entity_poly.pdbx_seq_one_letter_code
_entity_poly.pdbx_strand_id
1 'polypeptide(L)'
;MKGHGAKFSHKMELAVVALLTQRNHEEAARSVGISPATLLRWQKEPEFEKAYREARRAAYGQSIARLQQATGAAVSTLLKVMVDPGTPHSTKVRAADSVLDHSAKSIELEDIEARVAALEQATEAAKKPR
;
A
#
# COMPACT_ATOMS: atom_id res chain seq x y z
N MET A 1 -8.83 -33.25 27.45
CA MET A 1 -8.20 -31.93 27.55
C MET A 1 -8.61 -31.11 26.33
N LYS A 2 -9.43 -30.09 26.55
CA LYS A 2 -9.82 -29.16 25.47
C LYS A 2 -8.65 -28.23 25.23
N GLY A 3 -7.95 -28.39 24.10
CA GLY A 3 -7.00 -27.43 23.62
C GLY A 3 -7.73 -26.10 23.35
N HIS A 4 -7.48 -25.09 24.16
CA HIS A 4 -7.85 -23.73 23.87
C HIS A 4 -6.93 -23.29 22.71
N GLY A 5 -7.34 -23.61 21.49
CA GLY A 5 -6.85 -22.86 20.33
C GLY A 5 -7.10 -21.38 20.64
N ALA A 6 -6.05 -20.57 20.71
CA ALA A 6 -6.15 -19.17 21.05
C ALA A 6 -7.09 -18.51 20.04
N LYS A 7 -8.33 -18.32 20.45
CA LYS A 7 -9.35 -17.66 19.67
C LYS A 7 -8.86 -16.24 19.44
N PHE A 8 -8.70 -15.84 18.19
CA PHE A 8 -8.35 -14.47 17.84
C PHE A 8 -9.35 -13.53 18.53
N SER A 9 -8.88 -12.83 19.57
CA SER A 9 -9.74 -12.07 20.45
C SER A 9 -10.01 -10.69 19.86
N HIS A 10 -11.12 -10.07 20.28
CA HIS A 10 -11.42 -8.68 19.93
C HIS A 10 -10.26 -7.73 20.32
N LYS A 11 -9.58 -8.02 21.41
CA LYS A 11 -8.42 -7.25 21.85
C LYS A 11 -7.22 -7.37 20.90
N MET A 12 -7.05 -8.52 20.29
CA MET A 12 -6.07 -8.74 19.22
C MET A 12 -6.43 -7.96 17.95
N GLU A 13 -7.70 -7.89 17.58
CA GLU A 13 -8.17 -7.05 16.46
C GLU A 13 -7.85 -5.58 16.70
N LEU A 14 -8.12 -5.07 17.89
CA LEU A 14 -7.78 -3.71 18.28
C LEU A 14 -6.27 -3.45 18.26
N ALA A 15 -5.48 -4.44 18.64
CA ALA A 15 -4.02 -4.37 18.60
C ALA A 15 -3.48 -4.28 17.16
N VAL A 16 -4.09 -5.01 16.23
CA VAL A 16 -3.76 -4.92 14.79
C VAL A 16 -4.01 -3.50 14.28
N VAL A 17 -5.17 -2.92 14.59
CA VAL A 17 -5.49 -1.53 14.20
C VAL A 17 -4.53 -0.54 14.85
N ALA A 18 -4.20 -0.74 16.13
CA ALA A 18 -3.27 0.12 16.86
C ALA A 18 -1.85 0.11 16.23
N LEU A 19 -1.37 -1.07 15.80
CA LEU A 19 -0.09 -1.19 15.10
C LEU A 19 -0.04 -0.42 13.77
N LEU A 20 -1.18 -0.20 13.13
CA LEU A 20 -1.26 0.55 11.88
C LEU A 20 -1.39 2.06 12.09
N THR A 21 -1.91 2.49 13.24
CA THR A 21 -2.29 3.89 13.48
C THR A 21 -1.40 4.62 14.46
N GLN A 22 -0.70 3.90 15.34
CA GLN A 22 0.17 4.49 16.35
C GLN A 22 1.63 4.59 15.86
N ARG A 23 2.38 5.51 16.45
CA ARG A 23 3.76 5.80 16.04
C ARG A 23 4.74 4.65 16.30
N ASN A 24 4.52 3.92 17.36
CA ASN A 24 5.40 2.85 17.79
C ASN A 24 4.64 1.76 18.55
N HIS A 25 5.32 0.67 18.83
CA HIS A 25 4.75 -0.49 19.53
C HIS A 25 4.29 -0.20 20.95
N GLU A 26 4.99 0.71 21.65
CA GLU A 26 4.65 1.08 23.02
C GLU A 26 3.33 1.86 23.08
N GLU A 27 3.14 2.81 22.19
CA GLU A 27 1.88 3.54 22.06
C GLU A 27 0.75 2.65 21.60
N ALA A 28 1.02 1.75 20.67
CA ALA A 28 0.04 0.77 20.21
C ALA A 28 -0.44 -0.14 21.36
N ALA A 29 0.49 -0.69 22.14
CA ALA A 29 0.17 -1.52 23.30
C ALA A 29 -0.63 -0.74 24.35
N ARG A 30 -0.21 0.49 24.64
CA ARG A 30 -0.89 1.38 25.60
C ARG A 30 -2.32 1.69 25.16
N SER A 31 -2.55 1.97 23.89
CA SER A 31 -3.88 2.30 23.39
C SER A 31 -4.89 1.17 23.52
N VAL A 32 -4.42 -0.07 23.56
CA VAL A 32 -5.24 -1.29 23.71
C VAL A 32 -5.31 -1.75 25.16
N GLY A 33 -4.48 -1.20 26.04
CA GLY A 33 -4.41 -1.58 27.44
C GLY A 33 -3.68 -2.89 27.70
N ILE A 34 -2.64 -3.16 26.91
CA ILE A 34 -1.74 -4.32 27.08
C ILE A 34 -0.29 -3.86 27.27
N SER A 35 0.56 -4.75 27.76
CA SER A 35 1.99 -4.48 27.85
C SER A 35 2.67 -4.62 26.47
N PRO A 36 3.76 -3.89 26.20
CA PRO A 36 4.56 -4.09 25.01
C PRO A 36 5.05 -5.52 24.82
N ALA A 37 5.38 -6.19 25.91
CA ALA A 37 5.77 -7.61 25.87
C ALA A 37 4.65 -8.54 25.40
N THR A 38 3.41 -8.27 25.80
CA THR A 38 2.24 -9.01 25.32
C THR A 38 2.04 -8.79 23.82
N LEU A 39 2.17 -7.55 23.36
CA LEU A 39 2.04 -7.22 21.93
C LEU A 39 3.12 -7.94 21.11
N LEU A 40 4.38 -7.93 21.54
CA LEU A 40 5.46 -8.65 20.88
C LEU A 40 5.24 -10.17 20.84
N ARG A 41 4.67 -10.72 21.90
CA ARG A 41 4.32 -12.15 21.92
C ARG A 41 3.21 -12.46 20.92
N TRP A 42 2.16 -11.63 20.85
CA TRP A 42 1.08 -11.80 19.88
C TRP A 42 1.56 -11.71 18.43
N GLN A 43 2.52 -10.81 18.14
CA GLN A 43 3.09 -10.69 16.80
C GLN A 43 3.80 -11.96 16.32
N LYS A 44 4.18 -12.86 17.23
CA LYS A 44 4.79 -14.16 16.90
C LYS A 44 3.74 -15.26 16.69
N GLU A 45 2.48 -15.02 17.04
CA GLU A 45 1.41 -15.96 16.83
C GLU A 45 0.96 -15.94 15.35
N PRO A 46 0.84 -17.12 14.68
CA PRO A 46 0.55 -17.18 13.24
C PRO A 46 -0.75 -16.46 12.85
N GLU A 47 -1.80 -16.61 13.65
CA GLU A 47 -3.10 -15.98 13.42
C GLU A 47 -3.00 -14.44 13.49
N PHE A 48 -2.27 -13.91 14.48
CA PHE A 48 -2.06 -12.47 14.63
C PHE A 48 -1.20 -11.92 13.50
N GLU A 49 -0.09 -12.59 13.17
CA GLU A 49 0.79 -12.19 12.07
C GLU A 49 0.04 -12.13 10.74
N LYS A 50 -0.80 -13.13 10.47
CA LYS A 50 -1.63 -13.17 9.26
C LYS A 50 -2.60 -11.99 9.21
N ALA A 51 -3.36 -11.75 10.29
CA ALA A 51 -4.31 -10.66 10.38
C ALA A 51 -3.63 -9.29 10.23
N TYR A 52 -2.47 -9.11 10.87
CA TYR A 52 -1.69 -7.88 10.77
C TYR A 52 -1.16 -7.64 9.34
N ARG A 53 -0.68 -8.67 8.68
CA ARG A 53 -0.19 -8.60 7.31
C ARG A 53 -1.31 -8.24 6.33
N GLU A 54 -2.48 -8.86 6.47
CA GLU A 54 -3.66 -8.55 5.67
C GLU A 54 -4.13 -7.11 5.88
N ALA A 55 -4.18 -6.65 7.13
CA ALA A 55 -4.57 -5.28 7.47
C ALA A 55 -3.57 -4.24 6.94
N ARG A 56 -2.27 -4.50 7.03
CA ARG A 56 -1.23 -3.66 6.41
C ARG A 56 -1.40 -3.54 4.91
N ARG A 57 -1.62 -4.66 4.24
CA ARG A 57 -1.81 -4.70 2.79
C ARG A 57 -3.06 -3.92 2.38
N ALA A 58 -4.16 -4.06 3.11
CA ALA A 58 -5.39 -3.31 2.87
C ALA A 58 -5.20 -1.80 3.09
N ALA A 59 -4.53 -1.40 4.18
CA ALA A 59 -4.22 0.01 4.47
C ALA A 59 -3.32 0.62 3.40
N TYR A 60 -2.30 -0.10 2.95
CA TYR A 60 -1.42 0.32 1.87
C TYR A 60 -2.20 0.49 0.55
N GLY A 61 -3.06 -0.48 0.21
CA GLY A 61 -3.92 -0.41 -0.97
C GLY A 61 -4.85 0.80 -0.96
N GLN A 62 -5.44 1.13 0.18
CA GLN A 62 -6.25 2.33 0.33
C GLN A 62 -5.44 3.62 0.13
N SER A 63 -4.21 3.67 0.65
CA SER A 63 -3.31 4.81 0.46
C SER A 63 -2.93 5.00 -1.00
N ILE A 64 -2.65 3.92 -1.71
CA ILE A 64 -2.39 3.95 -3.16
C ILE A 64 -3.63 4.41 -3.94
N ALA A 65 -4.82 3.92 -3.59
CA ALA A 65 -6.07 4.37 -4.21
C ALA A 65 -6.29 5.88 -4.03
N ARG A 66 -5.98 6.43 -2.84
CA ARG A 66 -6.03 7.87 -2.59
C ARG A 66 -5.04 8.66 -3.45
N LEU A 67 -3.82 8.14 -3.60
CA LEU A 67 -2.83 8.74 -4.51
C LEU A 67 -3.33 8.74 -5.96
N GLN A 68 -3.91 7.63 -6.41
CA GLN A 68 -4.47 7.54 -7.76
C GLN A 68 -5.61 8.53 -7.97
N GLN A 69 -6.47 8.72 -6.99
CA GLN A 69 -7.53 9.74 -7.03
C GLN A 69 -6.96 11.17 -7.10
N ALA A 70 -5.88 11.43 -6.35
CA ALA A 70 -5.22 12.75 -6.35
C ALA A 70 -4.45 13.03 -7.65
N THR A 71 -4.10 12.01 -8.42
CA THR A 71 -3.35 12.13 -9.68
C THR A 71 -4.07 13.04 -10.68
N GLY A 72 -5.39 12.94 -10.77
CA GLY A 72 -6.18 13.81 -11.65
C GLY A 72 -6.01 15.30 -11.33
N ALA A 73 -6.01 15.66 -10.04
CA ALA A 73 -5.78 17.03 -9.61
C ALA A 73 -4.35 17.50 -9.90
N ALA A 74 -3.36 16.62 -9.73
CA ALA A 74 -1.97 16.92 -10.05
C ALA A 74 -1.77 17.18 -11.56
N VAL A 75 -2.35 16.34 -12.41
CA VAL A 75 -2.32 16.53 -13.88
C VAL A 75 -3.00 17.83 -14.26
N SER A 76 -4.17 18.14 -13.71
CA SER A 76 -4.88 19.38 -13.97
C SER A 76 -4.05 20.61 -13.58
N THR A 77 -3.33 20.55 -12.46
CA THR A 77 -2.43 21.62 -12.01
C THR A 77 -1.28 21.83 -12.97
N LEU A 78 -0.63 20.76 -13.42
CA LEU A 78 0.46 20.83 -14.39
C LEU A 78 -0.01 21.42 -15.73
N LEU A 79 -1.16 20.99 -16.22
CA LEU A 79 -1.74 21.51 -17.47
C LEU A 79 -2.09 23.00 -17.37
N LYS A 80 -2.63 23.45 -16.24
CA LYS A 80 -2.90 24.88 -16.00
C LYS A 80 -1.62 25.71 -16.01
N VAL A 81 -0.57 25.24 -15.34
CA VAL A 81 0.74 25.90 -15.30
C VAL A 81 1.32 26.04 -16.70
N MET A 82 1.19 25.00 -17.54
CA MET A 82 1.71 25.01 -18.91
C MET A 82 1.07 26.06 -19.80
N VAL A 83 -0.20 26.40 -19.60
CA VAL A 83 -0.95 27.31 -20.47
C VAL A 83 -1.21 28.68 -19.83
N ASP A 84 -0.89 28.88 -18.57
CA ASP A 84 -1.11 30.12 -17.84
C ASP A 84 -0.16 31.22 -18.36
N PRO A 85 -0.67 32.34 -18.90
CA PRO A 85 0.18 33.43 -19.39
C PRO A 85 1.03 34.08 -18.29
N GLY A 86 0.56 34.05 -17.03
CA GLY A 86 1.25 34.61 -15.87
C GLY A 86 2.40 33.77 -15.34
N THR A 87 2.52 32.53 -15.80
CA THR A 87 3.58 31.63 -15.31
C THR A 87 4.89 31.84 -16.06
N PRO A 88 6.04 31.95 -15.39
CA PRO A 88 7.34 32.04 -16.03
C PRO A 88 7.62 30.88 -17.01
N HIS A 89 8.31 31.15 -18.10
CA HIS A 89 8.62 30.14 -19.13
C HIS A 89 9.37 28.94 -18.56
N SER A 90 10.33 29.17 -17.67
CA SER A 90 11.07 28.07 -17.02
C SER A 90 10.16 27.13 -16.23
N THR A 91 9.16 27.64 -15.54
CA THR A 91 8.18 26.86 -14.81
C THR A 91 7.27 26.07 -15.74
N LYS A 92 6.85 26.66 -16.85
CA LYS A 92 6.07 25.95 -17.89
C LYS A 92 6.85 24.79 -18.49
N VAL A 93 8.13 24.99 -18.81
CA VAL A 93 9.00 23.92 -19.32
C VAL A 93 9.13 22.79 -18.31
N ARG A 94 9.35 23.10 -17.04
CA ARG A 94 9.44 22.09 -15.97
C ARG A 94 8.14 21.29 -15.83
N ALA A 95 6.99 21.95 -15.93
CA ALA A 95 5.70 21.26 -15.89
C ALA A 95 5.52 20.33 -17.09
N ALA A 96 5.88 20.77 -18.29
CA ALA A 96 5.85 19.97 -19.51
C ALA A 96 6.78 18.76 -19.42
N ASP A 97 8.01 18.94 -18.97
CA ASP A 97 8.97 17.85 -18.74
C ASP A 97 8.42 16.84 -17.74
N SER A 98 7.81 17.29 -16.66
CA SER A 98 7.19 16.42 -15.66
C SER A 98 6.08 15.55 -16.26
N VAL A 99 5.21 16.12 -17.08
CA VAL A 99 4.15 15.39 -17.79
C VAL A 99 4.74 14.33 -18.72
N LEU A 100 5.72 14.71 -19.52
CA LEU A 100 6.35 13.81 -20.48
C LEU A 100 7.11 12.67 -19.78
N ASP A 101 7.88 12.97 -18.75
CA ASP A 101 8.64 11.97 -17.99
C ASP A 101 7.74 10.95 -17.30
N HIS A 102 6.66 11.42 -16.65
CA HIS A 102 5.73 10.53 -15.97
C HIS A 102 4.90 9.70 -16.95
N SER A 103 4.55 10.25 -18.11
CA SER A 103 3.87 9.51 -19.18
C SER A 103 4.74 8.38 -19.73
N ALA A 104 6.01 8.66 -19.98
CA ALA A 104 6.96 7.65 -20.45
C ALA A 104 7.14 6.52 -19.43
N LYS A 105 7.31 6.86 -18.16
CA LYS A 105 7.42 5.87 -17.07
C LYS A 105 6.17 5.02 -16.93
N SER A 106 4.98 5.59 -17.09
CA SER A 106 3.72 4.85 -17.03
C SER A 106 3.63 3.82 -18.16
N ILE A 107 4.04 4.18 -19.38
CA ILE A 107 4.06 3.26 -20.53
C ILE A 107 5.04 2.10 -20.27
N GLU A 108 6.23 2.40 -19.75
CA GLU A 108 7.22 1.37 -19.40
C GLU A 108 6.68 0.40 -18.33
N LEU A 109 6.00 0.91 -17.31
CA LEU A 109 5.41 0.09 -16.25
C LEU A 109 4.31 -0.82 -16.80
N GLU A 110 3.41 -0.29 -17.60
CA GLU A 110 2.34 -1.08 -18.25
C GLU A 110 2.93 -2.21 -19.12
N ASP A 111 4.00 -1.91 -19.83
CA ASP A 111 4.70 -2.89 -20.68
C ASP A 111 5.33 -4.01 -19.84
N ILE A 112 5.97 -3.67 -18.73
CA ILE A 112 6.53 -4.63 -17.79
C ILE A 112 5.43 -5.49 -17.14
N GLU A 113 4.35 -4.88 -16.70
CA GLU A 113 3.21 -5.59 -16.12
C GLU A 113 2.62 -6.59 -17.12
N ALA A 114 2.44 -6.19 -18.37
CA ALA A 114 1.96 -7.07 -19.43
C ALA A 114 2.90 -8.26 -19.68
N ARG A 115 4.20 -8.03 -19.68
CA ARG A 115 5.22 -9.10 -19.81
C ARG A 115 5.21 -10.06 -18.64
N VAL A 116 5.11 -9.54 -17.41
CA VAL A 116 5.03 -10.36 -16.19
C VAL A 116 3.76 -11.22 -16.23
N ALA A 117 2.62 -10.63 -16.54
CA ALA A 117 1.35 -11.37 -16.67
C ALA A 117 1.42 -12.50 -17.71
N ALA A 118 2.06 -12.25 -18.86
CA ALA A 118 2.26 -13.26 -19.89
C ALA A 118 3.17 -14.42 -19.42
N LEU A 119 4.24 -14.10 -18.66
CA LEU A 119 5.13 -15.11 -18.09
C LEU A 119 4.43 -15.95 -17.01
N GLU A 120 3.64 -15.32 -16.16
CA GLU A 120 2.84 -16.01 -15.14
C GLU A 120 1.85 -16.99 -15.78
N GLN A 121 1.12 -16.55 -16.81
CA GLN A 121 0.20 -17.41 -17.56
C GLN A 121 0.91 -18.58 -18.23
N ALA A 122 2.06 -18.35 -18.84
CA ALA A 122 2.88 -19.41 -19.43
C ALA A 122 3.37 -20.43 -18.39
N THR A 123 3.75 -19.96 -17.22
CA THR A 123 4.20 -20.81 -16.10
C THR A 123 3.05 -21.66 -15.55
N GLU A 124 1.88 -21.07 -15.38
CA GLU A 124 0.67 -21.81 -14.96
C GLU A 124 0.24 -22.86 -15.99
N ALA A 125 0.28 -22.54 -17.27
CA ALA A 125 -0.02 -23.48 -18.33
C ALA A 125 0.95 -24.67 -18.37
N ALA A 126 2.23 -24.44 -18.08
CA ALA A 126 3.25 -25.49 -18.01
C ALA A 126 3.11 -26.41 -16.79
N LYS A 127 2.46 -25.95 -15.71
CA LYS A 127 2.22 -26.73 -14.49
C LYS A 127 1.01 -27.66 -14.55
N LYS A 128 0.11 -27.51 -15.54
CA LYS A 128 -1.05 -28.39 -15.68
C LYS A 128 -0.62 -29.72 -16.28
N PRO A 129 -0.75 -30.86 -15.58
CA PRO A 129 -0.48 -32.16 -16.16
C PRO A 129 -1.48 -32.46 -17.29
N ARG A 130 -0.99 -33.11 -18.34
CA ARG A 130 -1.81 -33.65 -19.41
C ARG A 130 -2.71 -34.79 -18.91
#